data_a349f4a49a7fdc82ebf03a074ea63bb2
#
_entry.id   a349f4a49a7fdc82ebf03a074ea63bb2
#
_cell.length_a   1.000
_cell.length_b   1.000
_cell.length_c   1.000
_cell.angle_alpha   90.00
_cell.angle_beta   90.00
_cell.angle_gamma   90.00
#
_symmetry.space_group_name_H-M   'P 1'
#
loop_
_entity.id
_entity.type
_entity.pdbx_description
1 polymer ?
#
loop_
_entity_poly.entity_id
_entity_poly.type
_entity_poly.pdbx_seq_one_letter_code
_entity_poly.pdbx_strand_id
1 'polypeptide(L)'
;MCKRHGLSLHMDGARFANACASLGCSPADITWRSGVDVLCFGGTKNGMAVGEAVLFFDRKLAADFDYRCKQAGQLASKMRFLSAPWVGMLESGAWLKNAQHANECARRFAARVEGIQGVKLAQPVEANAVFIQAEPEMLERLHKMGWHFYTFIGGAARFMFAWDSDPDRIDAFCRDLRECAA
;
A
#
# COMPACT_ATOMS: atom_id res chain seq x y z
N MET A 1 10.92 -8.45 -20.66
CA MET A 1 10.04 -9.47 -21.29
C MET A 1 8.96 -8.81 -22.14
N CYS A 2 8.07 -7.94 -21.60
CA CYS A 2 6.94 -7.33 -22.33
C CYS A 2 7.35 -6.69 -23.67
N LYS A 3 8.37 -5.83 -23.68
CA LYS A 3 8.85 -5.17 -24.92
C LYS A 3 9.26 -6.13 -26.02
N ARG A 4 9.85 -7.30 -25.69
CA ARG A 4 10.22 -8.32 -26.69
C ARG A 4 9.01 -8.96 -27.37
N HIS A 5 7.85 -8.87 -26.75
CA HIS A 5 6.59 -9.43 -27.28
C HIS A 5 5.61 -8.33 -27.73
N GLY A 6 6.06 -7.08 -27.84
CA GLY A 6 5.20 -5.96 -28.25
C GLY A 6 4.06 -5.64 -27.26
N LEU A 7 4.20 -6.04 -25.98
CA LEU A 7 3.20 -5.82 -24.95
C LEU A 7 3.50 -4.55 -24.17
N SER A 8 2.46 -3.77 -23.90
CA SER A 8 2.52 -2.66 -22.95
C SER A 8 2.46 -3.17 -21.52
N LEU A 9 3.20 -2.51 -20.62
CA LEU A 9 3.25 -2.84 -19.20
C LEU A 9 2.51 -1.79 -18.39
N HIS A 10 1.45 -2.21 -17.72
CA HIS A 10 0.71 -1.41 -16.74
C HIS A 10 1.13 -1.78 -15.32
N MET A 11 1.35 -0.77 -14.49
CA MET A 11 1.60 -0.91 -13.06
C MET A 11 0.41 -0.41 -12.24
N ASP A 12 -0.22 -1.29 -11.46
CA ASP A 12 -1.10 -0.87 -10.37
C ASP A 12 -0.23 -0.34 -9.24
N GLY A 13 -0.21 0.97 -9.10
CA GLY A 13 0.58 1.68 -8.10
C GLY A 13 -0.25 2.17 -6.91
N ALA A 14 -1.31 1.44 -6.51
CA ALA A 14 -2.11 1.77 -5.33
C ALA A 14 -1.26 1.95 -4.05
N ARG A 15 -0.05 1.37 -4.02
CA ARG A 15 0.97 1.53 -2.97
C ARG A 15 2.35 1.84 -3.54
N PHE A 16 2.37 2.57 -4.64
CA PHE A 16 3.61 2.96 -5.30
C PHE A 16 4.57 3.74 -4.38
N ALA A 17 4.01 4.66 -3.58
CA ALA A 17 4.79 5.42 -2.60
C ALA A 17 5.51 4.50 -1.58
N ASN A 18 4.82 3.46 -1.09
CA ASN A 18 5.40 2.50 -0.15
C ASN A 18 6.55 1.71 -0.78
N ALA A 19 6.42 1.34 -2.05
CA ALA A 19 7.50 0.68 -2.80
C ALA A 19 8.70 1.61 -2.99
N CYS A 20 8.48 2.87 -3.39
CA CYS A 20 9.54 3.86 -3.51
C CYS A 20 10.28 4.07 -2.18
N ALA A 21 9.53 4.23 -1.08
CA ALA A 21 10.09 4.44 0.25
C ALA A 21 10.88 3.21 0.74
N SER A 22 10.45 2.01 0.41
CA SER A 22 11.13 0.76 0.77
C SER A 22 12.42 0.56 0.00
N LEU A 23 12.38 0.78 -1.31
CA LEU A 23 13.53 0.56 -2.20
C LEU A 23 14.57 1.68 -2.11
N GLY A 24 14.20 2.87 -1.60
CA GLY A 24 15.08 4.03 -1.54
C GLY A 24 15.58 4.51 -2.90
N CYS A 25 14.83 4.21 -3.97
CA CYS A 25 15.20 4.52 -5.34
C CYS A 25 14.35 5.67 -5.91
N SER A 26 14.79 6.21 -7.04
CA SER A 26 14.00 7.18 -7.79
C SER A 26 12.69 6.54 -8.31
N PRO A 27 11.55 7.25 -8.26
CA PRO A 27 10.32 6.80 -8.92
C PRO A 27 10.51 6.39 -10.38
N ALA A 28 11.42 7.06 -11.09
CA ALA A 28 11.75 6.74 -12.47
C ALA A 28 12.37 5.35 -12.64
N ASP A 29 13.14 4.88 -11.65
CA ASP A 29 13.86 3.61 -11.74
C ASP A 29 12.90 2.41 -11.70
N ILE A 30 11.83 2.51 -10.92
CA ILE A 30 10.81 1.45 -10.82
C ILE A 30 9.60 1.67 -11.75
N THR A 31 9.65 2.67 -12.63
CA THR A 31 8.60 2.94 -13.61
C THR A 31 9.15 2.90 -15.05
N TRP A 32 9.19 4.05 -15.70
CA TRP A 32 9.50 4.13 -17.13
C TRP A 32 10.90 3.62 -17.49
N ARG A 33 11.90 3.77 -16.62
CA ARG A 33 13.24 3.22 -16.85
C ARG A 33 13.24 1.69 -16.82
N SER A 34 12.38 1.09 -16.01
CA SER A 34 12.16 -0.37 -15.96
C SER A 34 11.19 -0.88 -17.02
N GLY A 35 10.64 0.02 -17.85
CA GLY A 35 9.79 -0.33 -18.97
C GLY A 35 8.29 -0.32 -18.69
N VAL A 36 7.85 0.32 -17.62
CA VAL A 36 6.43 0.59 -17.36
C VAL A 36 5.94 1.64 -18.35
N ASP A 37 4.83 1.38 -19.01
CA ASP A 37 4.23 2.28 -19.98
C ASP A 37 3.10 3.13 -19.36
N VAL A 38 2.39 2.57 -18.37
CA VAL A 38 1.31 3.25 -17.63
C VAL A 38 1.40 2.92 -16.15
N LEU A 39 1.28 3.93 -15.30
CA LEU A 39 1.21 3.80 -13.86
C LEU A 39 -0.11 4.38 -13.34
N CYS A 40 -0.86 3.62 -12.55
CA CYS A 40 -1.90 4.15 -11.67
C CYS A 40 -1.26 4.53 -10.32
N PHE A 41 -0.97 5.81 -10.12
CA PHE A 41 -0.36 6.28 -8.87
C PHE A 41 -1.42 6.55 -7.81
N GLY A 42 -1.43 5.73 -6.77
CA GLY A 42 -2.42 5.80 -5.69
C GLY A 42 -2.16 6.94 -4.72
N GLY A 43 -3.15 7.83 -4.57
CA GLY A 43 -3.12 8.91 -3.57
C GLY A 43 -3.91 8.57 -2.30
N THR A 44 -5.04 7.90 -2.45
CA THR A 44 -5.98 7.64 -1.35
C THR A 44 -5.34 6.82 -0.21
N LYS A 45 -4.58 5.77 -0.54
CA LYS A 45 -3.90 4.96 0.48
C LYS A 45 -2.68 5.62 1.09
N ASN A 46 -2.35 6.83 0.66
CA ASN A 46 -1.17 7.57 1.08
C ASN A 46 -1.48 8.94 1.70
N GLY A 47 -2.71 9.14 2.16
CA GLY A 47 -3.13 10.33 2.91
C GLY A 47 -3.94 11.35 2.14
N MET A 48 -4.28 11.10 0.87
CA MET A 48 -5.25 11.91 0.16
C MET A 48 -6.69 11.48 0.49
N ALA A 49 -7.59 12.44 0.62
CA ALA A 49 -9.01 12.16 0.84
C ALA A 49 -9.63 11.40 -0.33
N VAL A 50 -9.25 11.76 -1.55
CA VAL A 50 -9.71 11.15 -2.80
C VAL A 50 -8.72 11.49 -3.91
N GLY A 51 -8.55 10.57 -4.86
CA GLY A 51 -7.81 10.82 -6.09
C GLY A 51 -6.70 9.81 -6.36
N GLU A 52 -6.75 9.32 -7.58
CA GLU A 52 -5.73 8.46 -8.17
C GLU A 52 -5.24 9.14 -9.44
N ALA A 53 -3.93 9.14 -9.70
CA ALA A 53 -3.37 9.71 -10.91
C ALA A 53 -2.97 8.60 -11.88
N VAL A 54 -3.37 8.74 -13.15
CA VAL A 54 -2.91 7.85 -14.21
C VAL A 54 -1.82 8.55 -15.00
N LEU A 55 -0.62 7.99 -14.97
CA LEU A 55 0.53 8.53 -15.68
C LEU A 55 0.85 7.66 -16.90
N PHE A 56 0.88 8.29 -18.07
CA PHE A 56 1.27 7.65 -19.30
C PHE A 56 2.70 8.06 -19.66
N PHE A 57 3.61 7.11 -19.71
CA PHE A 57 4.99 7.32 -20.14
C PHE A 57 5.12 7.20 -21.68
N ASP A 58 4.16 6.54 -22.33
CA ASP A 58 3.95 6.62 -23.77
C ASP A 58 2.66 7.38 -24.07
N ARG A 59 2.79 8.57 -24.70
CA ARG A 59 1.65 9.43 -25.04
C ARG A 59 0.65 8.79 -26.00
N LYS A 60 1.07 7.81 -26.79
CA LYS A 60 0.16 7.10 -27.71
C LYS A 60 -0.91 6.32 -26.95
N LEU A 61 -0.59 5.83 -25.75
CA LEU A 61 -1.53 5.10 -24.90
C LEU A 61 -2.53 6.03 -24.20
N ALA A 62 -2.26 7.34 -24.16
CA ALA A 62 -3.16 8.35 -23.62
C ALA A 62 -4.20 8.87 -24.62
N ALA A 63 -4.09 8.50 -25.89
CA ALA A 63 -5.08 8.88 -26.91
C ALA A 63 -6.47 8.45 -26.41
N ASP A 64 -7.45 9.34 -26.56
CA ASP A 64 -8.84 9.14 -26.13
C ASP A 64 -9.07 8.92 -24.63
N PHE A 65 -8.05 9.06 -23.75
CA PHE A 65 -8.21 8.81 -22.33
C PHE A 65 -9.18 9.77 -21.66
N ASP A 66 -9.23 11.03 -22.09
CA ASP A 66 -10.19 12.02 -21.59
C ASP A 66 -11.63 11.62 -21.87
N TYR A 67 -11.90 11.07 -23.04
CA TYR A 67 -13.22 10.53 -23.40
C TYR A 67 -13.55 9.29 -22.55
N ARG A 68 -12.59 8.42 -22.30
CA ARG A 68 -12.75 7.25 -21.44
C ARG A 68 -13.05 7.65 -20.00
N CYS A 69 -12.35 8.64 -19.45
CA CYS A 69 -12.62 9.20 -18.13
C CYS A 69 -14.07 9.73 -18.05
N LYS A 70 -14.50 10.48 -19.06
CA LYS A 70 -15.87 11.01 -19.11
C LYS A 70 -16.91 9.88 -19.20
N GLN A 71 -16.70 8.90 -20.06
CA GLN A 71 -17.60 7.74 -20.21
C GLN A 71 -17.69 6.93 -18.91
N ALA A 72 -16.60 6.80 -18.17
CA ALA A 72 -16.53 6.08 -16.90
C ALA A 72 -17.02 6.90 -15.70
N GLY A 73 -17.54 8.12 -15.90
CA GLY A 73 -17.96 9.00 -14.81
C GLY A 73 -16.82 9.55 -13.95
N GLN A 74 -15.57 9.46 -14.43
CA GLN A 74 -14.37 9.88 -13.69
C GLN A 74 -13.97 11.34 -14.03
N LEU A 75 -14.93 12.18 -14.36
CA LEU A 75 -14.75 13.60 -14.68
C LEU A 75 -15.61 14.46 -13.77
N ALA A 76 -15.07 14.83 -12.61
CA ALA A 76 -15.75 15.71 -11.66
C ALA A 76 -15.76 17.17 -12.14
N SER A 77 -16.84 17.94 -11.82
CA SER A 77 -17.01 19.29 -12.32
C SER A 77 -15.94 20.29 -11.81
N LYS A 78 -15.26 20.00 -10.72
CA LYS A 78 -14.24 20.83 -10.08
C LYS A 78 -12.94 20.07 -9.89
N MET A 79 -12.39 19.55 -10.98
CA MET A 79 -11.17 18.71 -10.97
C MET A 79 -9.99 19.31 -10.21
N ARG A 80 -9.88 20.65 -10.14
CA ARG A 80 -8.83 21.32 -9.36
C ARG A 80 -8.81 20.93 -7.88
N PHE A 81 -9.97 20.57 -7.28
CA PHE A 81 -10.02 20.09 -5.90
C PHE A 81 -9.48 18.67 -5.74
N LEU A 82 -9.41 17.91 -6.82
CA LEU A 82 -8.78 16.60 -6.87
C LEU A 82 -7.29 16.71 -7.19
N SER A 83 -6.88 17.67 -8.02
CA SER A 83 -5.48 17.83 -8.44
C SER A 83 -4.64 18.68 -7.47
N ALA A 84 -5.21 19.68 -6.80
CA ALA A 84 -4.47 20.53 -5.87
C ALA A 84 -3.82 19.76 -4.70
N PRO A 85 -4.48 18.75 -4.07
CA PRO A 85 -3.84 17.93 -3.05
C PRO A 85 -2.60 17.18 -3.57
N TRP A 86 -2.59 16.75 -4.85
CA TRP A 86 -1.42 16.14 -5.47
C TRP A 86 -0.22 17.10 -5.50
N VAL A 87 -0.44 18.36 -5.85
CA VAL A 87 0.63 19.38 -5.83
C VAL A 87 1.21 19.50 -4.42
N GLY A 88 0.35 19.67 -3.41
CA GLY A 88 0.79 19.76 -2.01
C GLY A 88 1.56 18.52 -1.54
N MET A 89 1.06 17.33 -1.84
CA MET A 89 1.70 16.06 -1.46
C MET A 89 3.09 15.91 -2.09
N LEU A 90 3.22 16.24 -3.38
CA LEU A 90 4.46 16.08 -4.12
C LEU A 90 5.49 17.14 -3.73
N GLU A 91 5.12 18.41 -3.69
CA GLU A 91 6.03 19.52 -3.37
C GLU A 91 6.53 19.49 -1.93
N SER A 92 5.68 19.13 -0.97
CA SER A 92 6.08 19.00 0.44
C SER A 92 6.86 17.70 0.75
N GLY A 93 6.86 16.75 -0.16
CA GLY A 93 7.41 15.41 0.07
C GLY A 93 6.58 14.56 1.03
N ALA A 94 5.36 14.98 1.38
CA ALA A 94 4.48 14.26 2.31
C ALA A 94 4.18 12.85 1.82
N TRP A 95 4.05 12.64 0.53
CA TRP A 95 3.80 11.32 -0.05
C TRP A 95 4.85 10.26 0.33
N LEU A 96 6.14 10.63 0.39
CA LEU A 96 7.20 9.72 0.84
C LEU A 96 7.23 9.59 2.36
N LYS A 97 7.03 10.68 3.10
CA LYS A 97 6.99 10.65 4.58
C LYS A 97 5.87 9.75 5.09
N ASN A 98 4.68 9.87 4.51
CA ASN A 98 3.52 9.03 4.81
C ASN A 98 3.80 7.54 4.54
N ALA A 99 4.41 7.26 3.40
CA ALA A 99 4.79 5.89 3.02
C ALA A 99 5.89 5.31 3.94
N GLN A 100 6.89 6.12 4.31
CA GLN A 100 7.93 5.74 5.26
C GLN A 100 7.35 5.39 6.62
N HIS A 101 6.42 6.21 7.14
CA HIS A 101 5.72 5.95 8.38
C HIS A 101 4.94 4.62 8.33
N ALA A 102 4.16 4.39 7.29
CA ALA A 102 3.42 3.14 7.11
C ALA A 102 4.34 1.90 7.06
N ASN A 103 5.46 2.00 6.34
CA ASN A 103 6.45 0.93 6.26
C ASN A 103 7.15 0.70 7.61
N GLU A 104 7.42 1.77 8.38
CA GLU A 104 8.00 1.66 9.73
C GLU A 104 7.05 0.98 10.71
N CYS A 105 5.77 1.33 10.67
CA CYS A 105 4.73 0.65 11.45
C CYS A 105 4.68 -0.86 11.14
N ALA A 106 4.82 -1.23 9.88
CA ALA A 106 4.87 -2.64 9.47
C ALA A 106 6.11 -3.35 10.05
N ARG A 107 7.28 -2.72 9.97
CA ARG A 107 8.52 -3.27 10.57
C ARG A 107 8.42 -3.37 12.09
N ARG A 108 7.87 -2.34 12.76
CA ARG A 108 7.62 -2.36 14.22
C ARG A 108 6.74 -3.53 14.60
N PHE A 109 5.62 -3.73 13.89
CA PHE A 109 4.74 -4.87 14.12
C PHE A 109 5.47 -6.20 13.92
N ALA A 110 6.18 -6.38 12.82
CA ALA A 110 6.92 -7.59 12.53
C ALA A 110 7.92 -7.94 13.65
N ALA A 111 8.72 -6.96 14.09
CA ALA A 111 9.66 -7.13 15.19
C ALA A 111 8.98 -7.48 16.54
N ARG A 112 7.74 -6.98 16.76
CA ARG A 112 6.99 -7.26 17.99
C ARG A 112 6.31 -8.62 18.01
N VAL A 113 5.97 -9.18 16.85
CA VAL A 113 5.37 -10.53 16.76
C VAL A 113 6.42 -11.62 16.67
N GLU A 114 7.65 -11.26 16.33
CA GLU A 114 8.78 -12.20 16.34
C GLU A 114 9.00 -12.76 17.76
N GLY A 115 9.13 -14.09 17.87
CA GLY A 115 9.32 -14.79 19.14
C GLY A 115 8.03 -15.05 19.93
N ILE A 116 6.85 -14.64 19.46
CA ILE A 116 5.58 -15.05 20.06
C ILE A 116 5.32 -16.53 19.70
N GLN A 117 5.08 -17.35 20.71
CA GLN A 117 4.81 -18.78 20.51
C GLN A 117 3.57 -18.97 19.61
N GLY A 118 3.68 -19.85 18.63
CA GLY A 118 2.58 -20.13 17.69
C GLY A 118 2.38 -19.09 16.60
N VAL A 119 3.20 -18.01 16.55
CA VAL A 119 3.13 -16.96 15.52
C VAL A 119 4.37 -16.99 14.65
N LYS A 120 4.18 -16.91 13.34
CA LYS A 120 5.27 -16.83 12.36
C LYS A 120 4.96 -15.81 11.27
N LEU A 121 5.96 -15.06 10.83
CA LEU A 121 5.85 -14.28 9.60
C LEU A 121 5.71 -15.23 8.42
N ALA A 122 4.65 -15.07 7.62
CA ALA A 122 4.41 -15.90 6.44
C ALA A 122 5.35 -15.55 5.28
N GLN A 123 5.88 -14.33 5.28
CA GLN A 123 6.81 -13.81 4.26
C GLN A 123 7.60 -12.61 4.81
N PRO A 124 8.72 -12.24 4.17
CA PRO A 124 9.47 -11.03 4.52
C PRO A 124 8.60 -9.77 4.44
N VAL A 125 8.86 -8.79 5.33
CA VAL A 125 8.16 -7.51 5.36
C VAL A 125 8.95 -6.49 4.55
N GLU A 126 8.54 -6.24 3.33
CA GLU A 126 9.24 -5.38 2.38
C GLU A 126 8.63 -3.98 2.27
N ALA A 127 7.34 -3.82 2.65
CA ALA A 127 6.63 -2.54 2.62
C ALA A 127 5.65 -2.45 3.81
N ASN A 128 4.44 -1.95 3.58
CA ASN A 128 3.45 -1.67 4.62
C ASN A 128 2.47 -2.82 4.91
N ALA A 129 2.76 -4.04 4.45
CA ALA A 129 1.96 -5.23 4.69
C ALA A 129 2.72 -6.26 5.51
N VAL A 130 2.05 -6.87 6.49
CA VAL A 130 2.57 -8.00 7.25
C VAL A 130 1.57 -9.14 7.20
N PHE A 131 2.07 -10.33 6.96
CA PHE A 131 1.29 -11.55 6.96
C PHE A 131 1.83 -12.48 8.04
N ILE A 132 0.96 -12.92 8.95
CA ILE A 132 1.34 -13.87 9.99
C ILE A 132 0.53 -15.16 9.85
N GLN A 133 1.17 -16.27 10.18
CA GLN A 133 0.54 -17.53 10.45
C GLN A 133 0.41 -17.67 11.97
N ALA A 134 -0.79 -18.01 12.44
CA ALA A 134 -1.09 -18.28 13.82
C ALA A 134 -2.22 -19.33 13.90
N GLU A 135 -2.35 -19.98 15.03
CA GLU A 135 -3.43 -20.94 15.24
C GLU A 135 -4.82 -20.29 15.10
N PRO A 136 -5.79 -20.97 14.46
CA PRO A 136 -7.13 -20.40 14.23
C PRO A 136 -7.81 -19.91 15.51
N GLU A 137 -7.66 -20.64 16.62
CA GLU A 137 -8.23 -20.28 17.91
C GLU A 137 -7.65 -18.98 18.48
N MET A 138 -6.35 -18.72 18.22
CA MET A 138 -5.70 -17.46 18.60
C MET A 138 -6.28 -16.29 17.82
N LEU A 139 -6.43 -16.44 16.52
CA LEU A 139 -7.02 -15.41 15.64
C LEU A 139 -8.48 -15.14 16.03
N GLU A 140 -9.23 -16.19 16.38
CA GLU A 140 -10.62 -16.04 16.83
C GLU A 140 -10.72 -15.30 18.18
N ARG A 141 -9.81 -15.58 19.13
CA ARG A 141 -9.72 -14.81 20.40
C ARG A 141 -9.47 -13.33 20.15
N LEU A 142 -8.55 -12.98 19.25
CA LEU A 142 -8.29 -11.60 18.88
C LEU A 142 -9.53 -10.92 18.28
N HIS A 143 -10.28 -11.60 17.43
CA HIS A 143 -11.55 -11.06 16.92
C HIS A 143 -12.57 -10.81 18.04
N LYS A 144 -12.67 -11.71 19.03
CA LYS A 144 -13.53 -11.52 20.21
C LYS A 144 -13.09 -10.34 21.09
N MET A 145 -11.80 -9.99 21.11
CA MET A 145 -11.25 -8.81 21.77
C MET A 145 -11.50 -7.50 20.96
N GLY A 146 -12.14 -7.58 19.79
CA GLY A 146 -12.50 -6.43 18.95
C GLY A 146 -11.44 -6.07 17.90
N TRP A 147 -10.45 -6.90 17.67
CA TRP A 147 -9.50 -6.71 16.60
C TRP A 147 -10.05 -7.19 15.26
N HIS A 148 -9.94 -6.35 14.20
CA HIS A 148 -10.43 -6.66 12.87
C HIS A 148 -9.26 -6.79 11.88
N PHE A 149 -9.14 -7.93 11.27
CA PHE A 149 -8.17 -8.24 10.21
C PHE A 149 -8.74 -9.32 9.31
N TYR A 150 -8.15 -9.50 8.14
CA TYR A 150 -8.56 -10.52 7.19
C TYR A 150 -7.59 -11.69 7.21
N THR A 151 -8.14 -12.92 7.13
CA THR A 151 -7.36 -14.09 6.72
C THR A 151 -7.28 -14.13 5.19
N PHE A 152 -6.11 -14.44 4.68
CA PHE A 152 -5.85 -14.47 3.24
C PHE A 152 -5.71 -15.90 2.73
N ILE A 153 -5.46 -16.07 1.42
CA ILE A 153 -5.19 -17.36 0.80
C ILE A 153 -4.04 -18.05 1.57
N GLY A 154 -4.23 -19.31 1.95
CA GLY A 154 -3.25 -20.06 2.77
C GLY A 154 -3.39 -19.85 4.28
N GLY A 155 -4.48 -19.18 4.75
CA GLY A 155 -4.78 -19.03 6.18
C GLY A 155 -3.98 -17.94 6.90
N ALA A 156 -3.09 -17.22 6.21
CA ALA A 156 -2.31 -16.15 6.84
C ALA A 156 -3.20 -14.94 7.16
N ALA A 157 -3.10 -14.41 8.38
CA ALA A 157 -3.74 -13.16 8.78
C ALA A 157 -2.95 -11.98 8.20
N ARG A 158 -3.67 -11.07 7.53
CA ARG A 158 -3.10 -9.91 6.84
C ARG A 158 -3.30 -8.64 7.64
N PHE A 159 -2.20 -7.96 7.91
CA PHE A 159 -2.16 -6.64 8.54
C PHE A 159 -1.63 -5.60 7.56
N MET A 160 -2.35 -4.50 7.44
CA MET A 160 -1.98 -3.38 6.57
C MET A 160 -1.79 -2.13 7.42
N PHE A 161 -0.67 -1.47 7.22
CA PHE A 161 -0.35 -0.22 7.88
C PHE A 161 -0.55 0.94 6.91
N ALA A 162 -1.09 2.03 7.43
CA ALA A 162 -1.42 3.23 6.67
C ALA A 162 -0.57 4.43 7.14
N TRP A 163 -0.70 5.51 6.44
CA TRP A 163 -0.01 6.77 6.71
C TRP A 163 -0.34 7.37 8.09
N ASP A 164 -1.48 6.99 8.68
CA ASP A 164 -2.00 7.40 9.98
C ASP A 164 -2.00 6.27 11.02
N SER A 165 -1.29 5.17 10.76
CA SER A 165 -1.19 4.07 11.72
C SER A 165 -0.56 4.53 13.03
N ASP A 166 -1.25 4.22 14.13
CA ASP A 166 -0.83 4.57 15.48
C ASP A 166 0.09 3.49 16.07
N PRO A 167 1.35 3.81 16.42
CA PRO A 167 2.27 2.88 17.07
C PRO A 167 1.75 2.31 18.39
N ASP A 168 0.97 3.07 19.18
CA ASP A 168 0.44 2.60 20.46
C ASP A 168 -0.63 1.53 20.24
N ARG A 169 -1.44 1.65 19.20
CA ARG A 169 -2.39 0.59 18.81
C ARG A 169 -1.67 -0.67 18.34
N ILE A 170 -0.55 -0.54 17.65
CA ILE A 170 0.29 -1.69 17.27
C ILE A 170 0.78 -2.42 18.52
N ASP A 171 1.28 -1.67 19.49
CA ASP A 171 1.79 -2.23 20.75
C ASP A 171 0.66 -2.88 21.57
N ALA A 172 -0.53 -2.29 21.59
CA ALA A 172 -1.71 -2.87 22.23
C ALA A 172 -2.08 -4.21 21.58
N PHE A 173 -2.21 -4.25 20.25
CA PHE A 173 -2.47 -5.49 19.52
C PHE A 173 -1.43 -6.57 19.83
N CYS A 174 -0.15 -6.23 19.86
CA CYS A 174 0.91 -7.19 20.13
C CYS A 174 0.89 -7.72 21.59
N ARG A 175 0.39 -6.93 22.55
CA ARG A 175 0.15 -7.43 23.91
C ARG A 175 -0.96 -8.47 23.92
N ASP A 176 -2.11 -8.13 23.33
CA ASP A 176 -3.27 -9.03 23.26
C ASP A 176 -2.93 -10.32 22.51
N LEU A 177 -2.13 -10.22 21.45
CA LEU A 177 -1.65 -11.40 20.72
C LEU A 177 -0.80 -12.32 21.60
N ARG A 178 0.06 -11.76 22.48
CA ARG A 178 0.84 -12.55 23.45
C ARG A 178 -0.05 -13.22 24.49
N GLU A 179 -1.08 -12.52 24.97
CA GLU A 179 -2.07 -13.10 25.89
C GLU A 179 -2.84 -14.25 25.24
N CYS A 180 -3.11 -14.16 23.97
CA CYS A 180 -3.73 -15.25 23.21
C CYS A 180 -2.79 -16.43 22.96
N ALA A 181 -1.48 -16.24 23.06
CA ALA A 181 -0.47 -17.28 22.86
C ALA A 181 -0.14 -18.06 24.15
N ALA A 182 -0.49 -17.51 25.31
CA ALA A 182 -0.32 -18.12 26.62
C ALA A 182 -1.45 -19.11 26.92
#